data_5032fbe9eae09e48daa1856d27eb1527
#
_entry.id   5032fbe9eae09e48daa1856d27eb1527
#
_cell.length_a   1.000
_cell.length_b   1.000
_cell.length_c   1.000
_cell.angle_alpha   90.00
_cell.angle_beta   90.00
_cell.angle_gamma   90.00
#
_symmetry.space_group_name_H-M   'P 1'
#
loop_
_entity.id
_entity.type
_entity.pdbx_description
1 polymer ?
#
loop_
_entity_poly.entity_id
_entity_poly.type
_entity_poly.pdbx_seq_one_letter_code
_entity_poly.pdbx_strand_id
1 'polypeptide(L)'
;MARFLRQRPVRSNERLTVERPGRGFADMASAVNEQLDAMRDERVEGWRRQQEFQRDLASLSHDVRTPLMGAKGYLRLAQDDGDEAARMRRLDAAVERLDDMEGLVDQLFAYARANDPDLELHLRSVAVLPVLAGVLTGHFPAFDQRGWEPEVRFEDEALKADADEAALNRIFENLVGNMLRHGSAAPRIEQRGRVVTFSNEVDDPAGIEVDRLFDRFYRADASRSASGSGLGLAVAAGLAQAMSMRMDAQLDGRTLRVNLHLAG
;
A
#
# COMPACT_ATOMS: atom_id res chain seq x y z
N MET A 1 45.02 -3.85 -12.97
CA MET A 1 43.60 -3.72 -13.28
C MET A 1 42.94 -5.10 -13.50
N ALA A 2 43.25 -5.86 -14.54
CA ALA A 2 42.61 -7.18 -14.79
C ALA A 2 42.77 -8.16 -13.63
N ARG A 3 43.90 -8.20 -12.94
CA ARG A 3 44.17 -9.06 -11.77
C ARG A 3 43.27 -8.63 -10.57
N PHE A 4 43.13 -7.33 -10.33
CA PHE A 4 42.24 -6.78 -9.28
C PHE A 4 40.79 -7.21 -9.52
N LEU A 5 40.25 -7.02 -10.73
CA LEU A 5 38.87 -7.37 -11.07
C LEU A 5 38.61 -8.89 -10.96
N ARG A 6 39.59 -9.73 -11.29
CA ARG A 6 39.47 -11.21 -11.19
C ARG A 6 39.55 -11.73 -9.75
N GLN A 7 40.29 -11.05 -8.87
CA GLN A 7 40.56 -11.50 -7.51
C GLN A 7 39.68 -10.81 -6.46
N ARG A 8 38.99 -9.73 -6.86
CA ARG A 8 38.13 -8.98 -5.96
C ARG A 8 36.91 -9.83 -5.55
N PRO A 9 36.70 -10.08 -4.24
CA PRO A 9 35.49 -10.75 -3.78
C PRO A 9 34.24 -9.96 -4.19
N VAL A 10 33.18 -10.64 -4.55
CA VAL A 10 31.90 -10.01 -4.97
C VAL A 10 31.34 -9.04 -3.92
N ARG A 11 31.68 -9.22 -2.65
CA ARG A 11 31.25 -8.37 -1.52
C ARG A 11 32.30 -7.35 -1.08
N SER A 12 33.43 -7.21 -1.79
CA SER A 12 34.49 -6.27 -1.44
C SER A 12 34.10 -4.84 -1.74
N ASN A 13 34.44 -3.90 -0.84
CA ASN A 13 34.34 -2.45 -1.03
C ASN A 13 35.65 -1.83 -1.52
N GLU A 14 36.64 -2.66 -1.91
CA GLU A 14 37.92 -2.17 -2.41
C GLU A 14 37.75 -1.41 -3.72
N ARG A 15 38.41 -0.26 -3.80
CA ARG A 15 38.49 0.58 -5.00
C ARG A 15 39.81 0.34 -5.73
N LEU A 16 39.76 0.51 -7.05
CA LEU A 16 40.97 0.43 -7.87
C LEU A 16 41.83 1.68 -7.60
N THR A 17 43.07 1.45 -7.13
CA THR A 17 44.06 2.50 -6.93
C THR A 17 45.18 2.36 -7.97
N VAL A 18 45.59 3.47 -8.59
CA VAL A 18 46.67 3.50 -9.58
C VAL A 18 47.84 4.29 -9.00
N GLU A 19 48.95 3.60 -8.74
CA GLU A 19 50.14 4.19 -8.07
C GLU A 19 50.92 5.24 -8.91
N ARG A 20 50.84 5.17 -10.27
CA ARG A 20 51.49 6.12 -11.19
C ARG A 20 50.56 6.41 -12.37
N PRO A 21 49.65 7.37 -12.25
CA PRO A 21 48.69 7.63 -13.29
C PRO A 21 49.25 8.47 -14.44
N GLY A 22 49.34 7.87 -15.65
CA GLY A 22 49.16 8.65 -16.86
C GLY A 22 47.68 9.08 -16.96
N ARG A 23 47.35 10.27 -17.52
CA ARG A 23 45.96 10.79 -17.54
C ARG A 23 44.90 9.76 -17.95
N GLY A 24 45.13 8.98 -19.00
CA GLY A 24 44.16 7.96 -19.46
C GLY A 24 43.97 6.77 -18.52
N PHE A 25 44.94 6.40 -17.66
CA PHE A 25 44.76 5.35 -16.67
C PHE A 25 44.01 5.85 -15.42
N ALA A 26 44.13 7.11 -15.08
CA ALA A 26 43.37 7.73 -13.99
C ALA A 26 41.88 7.81 -14.35
N ASP A 27 41.57 8.28 -15.56
CA ASP A 27 40.17 8.38 -16.05
C ASP A 27 39.52 6.99 -16.11
N MET A 28 40.24 5.96 -16.58
CA MET A 28 39.73 4.60 -16.64
C MET A 28 39.52 4.01 -15.21
N ALA A 29 40.41 4.33 -14.26
CA ALA A 29 40.24 3.88 -12.87
C ALA A 29 39.04 4.56 -12.21
N SER A 30 38.78 5.84 -12.50
CA SER A 30 37.60 6.58 -12.05
C SER A 30 36.33 5.95 -12.59
N ALA A 31 36.22 5.74 -13.89
CA ALA A 31 35.06 5.13 -14.53
C ALA A 31 34.77 3.72 -13.99
N VAL A 32 35.82 2.90 -13.75
CA VAL A 32 35.63 1.58 -13.12
C VAL A 32 35.16 1.70 -11.68
N ASN A 33 35.69 2.65 -10.91
CA ASN A 33 35.26 2.85 -9.53
C ASN A 33 33.81 3.34 -9.45
N GLU A 34 33.38 4.24 -10.35
CA GLU A 34 32.00 4.69 -10.47
C GLU A 34 31.04 3.52 -10.74
N GLN A 35 31.40 2.61 -11.65
CA GLN A 35 30.62 1.40 -11.90
C GLN A 35 30.58 0.44 -10.68
N LEU A 36 31.70 0.31 -9.97
CA LEU A 36 31.75 -0.50 -8.76
C LEU A 36 30.90 0.10 -7.62
N ASP A 37 30.87 1.42 -7.51
CA ASP A 37 30.02 2.12 -6.53
C ASP A 37 28.53 1.95 -6.91
N ALA A 38 28.15 2.14 -8.18
CA ALA A 38 26.79 1.92 -8.66
C ALA A 38 26.31 0.48 -8.40
N MET A 39 27.13 -0.53 -8.72
CA MET A 39 26.81 -1.93 -8.42
C MET A 39 26.72 -2.24 -6.93
N ARG A 40 27.46 -1.50 -6.10
CA ARG A 40 27.37 -1.63 -4.64
C ARG A 40 26.06 -1.06 -4.14
N ASP A 41 25.69 0.13 -4.60
CA ASP A 41 24.47 0.82 -4.17
C ASP A 41 23.24 0.02 -4.57
N GLU A 42 23.19 -0.49 -5.79
CA GLU A 42 22.14 -1.41 -6.25
C GLU A 42 22.03 -2.67 -5.35
N ARG A 43 23.16 -3.24 -4.97
CA ARG A 43 23.20 -4.40 -4.08
C ARG A 43 22.72 -4.08 -2.67
N VAL A 44 23.11 -2.93 -2.12
CA VAL A 44 22.67 -2.48 -0.80
C VAL A 44 21.16 -2.24 -0.80
N GLU A 45 20.63 -1.64 -1.86
CA GLU A 45 19.20 -1.46 -2.03
C GLU A 45 18.46 -2.79 -2.20
N GLY A 46 18.99 -3.72 -2.98
CA GLY A 46 18.44 -5.08 -3.10
C GLY A 46 18.39 -5.80 -1.76
N TRP A 47 19.45 -5.67 -0.95
CA TRP A 47 19.50 -6.23 0.41
C TRP A 47 18.48 -5.59 1.36
N ARG A 48 18.32 -4.28 1.31
CA ARG A 48 17.31 -3.56 2.09
C ARG A 48 15.91 -4.04 1.71
N ARG A 49 15.60 -4.07 0.42
CA ARG A 49 14.31 -4.58 -0.09
C ARG A 49 14.03 -6.01 0.38
N GLN A 50 15.05 -6.89 0.33
CA GLN A 50 14.91 -8.27 0.80
C GLN A 50 14.65 -8.36 2.32
N GLN A 51 15.34 -7.58 3.13
CA GLN A 51 15.12 -7.55 4.59
C GLN A 51 13.75 -6.97 4.95
N GLU A 52 13.31 -5.93 4.25
CA GLU A 52 11.98 -5.35 4.40
C GLU A 52 10.93 -6.40 4.07
N PHE A 53 11.04 -7.07 2.91
CA PHE A 53 10.13 -8.14 2.52
C PHE A 53 10.05 -9.29 3.55
N GLN A 54 11.18 -9.69 4.16
CA GLN A 54 11.17 -10.71 5.22
C GLN A 54 10.45 -10.24 6.49
N ARG A 55 10.62 -8.98 6.89
CA ARG A 55 9.88 -8.38 8.01
C ARG A 55 8.39 -8.32 7.71
N ASP A 56 8.06 -7.94 6.49
CA ASP A 56 6.70 -7.83 5.98
C ASP A 56 5.97 -9.17 6.02
N LEU A 57 6.63 -10.25 5.57
CA LEU A 57 6.11 -11.62 5.68
C LEU A 57 5.92 -12.07 7.13
N ALA A 58 6.81 -11.69 8.03
CA ALA A 58 6.68 -12.03 9.44
C ALA A 58 5.48 -11.31 10.09
N SER A 59 5.28 -10.02 9.80
CA SER A 59 4.12 -9.25 10.26
C SER A 59 2.82 -9.85 9.73
N LEU A 60 2.76 -10.11 8.42
CA LEU A 60 1.59 -10.72 7.79
C LEU A 60 1.26 -12.10 8.39
N SER A 61 2.28 -12.93 8.65
CA SER A 61 2.09 -14.25 9.26
C SER A 61 1.42 -14.13 10.64
N HIS A 62 1.73 -13.08 11.39
CA HIS A 62 1.06 -12.78 12.65
C HIS A 62 -0.39 -12.33 12.42
N ASP A 63 -0.61 -11.44 11.48
CA ASP A 63 -1.93 -10.83 11.20
C ASP A 63 -2.91 -11.84 10.59
N VAL A 64 -2.44 -12.81 9.82
CA VAL A 64 -3.24 -13.95 9.32
C VAL A 64 -3.53 -14.96 10.44
N ARG A 65 -2.59 -15.17 11.37
CA ARG A 65 -2.79 -16.12 12.48
C ARG A 65 -3.91 -15.69 13.43
N THR A 66 -4.05 -14.39 13.68
CA THR A 66 -5.04 -13.85 14.61
C THR A 66 -6.48 -14.18 14.22
N PRO A 67 -6.98 -13.82 13.01
CA PRO A 67 -8.33 -14.20 12.58
C PRO A 67 -8.50 -15.71 12.46
N LEU A 68 -7.47 -16.45 11.99
CA LEU A 68 -7.50 -17.91 11.93
C LEU A 68 -7.73 -18.56 13.30
N MET A 69 -7.02 -18.08 14.33
CA MET A 69 -7.21 -18.57 15.71
C MET A 69 -8.58 -18.17 16.25
N GLY A 70 -9.09 -16.99 15.93
CA GLY A 70 -10.44 -16.53 16.26
C GLY A 70 -11.51 -17.43 15.63
N ALA A 71 -11.45 -17.66 14.32
CA ALA A 71 -12.35 -18.55 13.60
C ALA A 71 -12.35 -19.97 14.21
N LYS A 72 -11.15 -20.52 14.47
CA LYS A 72 -11.03 -21.84 15.11
C LYS A 72 -11.61 -21.88 16.52
N GLY A 73 -11.51 -20.78 17.28
CA GLY A 73 -12.12 -20.63 18.59
C GLY A 73 -13.65 -20.65 18.52
N TYR A 74 -14.23 -19.83 17.62
CA TYR A 74 -15.69 -19.81 17.41
C TYR A 74 -16.24 -21.15 16.92
N LEU A 75 -15.56 -21.84 16.00
CA LEU A 75 -15.97 -23.16 15.53
C LEU A 75 -15.98 -24.19 16.67
N ARG A 76 -14.99 -24.18 17.57
CA ARG A 76 -14.97 -25.06 18.74
C ARG A 76 -16.12 -24.77 19.70
N LEU A 77 -16.34 -23.49 19.99
CA LEU A 77 -17.45 -23.07 20.83
C LEU A 77 -18.82 -23.44 20.23
N ALA A 78 -18.97 -23.41 18.91
CA ALA A 78 -20.18 -23.81 18.22
C ALA A 78 -20.43 -25.33 18.29
N GLN A 79 -19.36 -26.16 18.38
CA GLN A 79 -19.50 -27.62 18.53
C GLN A 79 -20.08 -28.03 19.87
N ASP A 80 -19.76 -27.26 20.92
CA ASP A 80 -20.15 -27.59 22.30
C ASP A 80 -21.45 -26.88 22.73
N ASP A 81 -22.09 -26.07 21.84
CA ASP A 81 -23.25 -25.27 22.17
C ASP A 81 -24.56 -26.04 21.96
N GLY A 82 -25.35 -26.15 23.03
CA GLY A 82 -26.68 -26.77 23.01
C GLY A 82 -27.81 -25.83 22.51
N ASP A 83 -27.51 -24.50 22.38
CA ASP A 83 -28.47 -23.52 21.86
C ASP A 83 -28.20 -23.27 20.37
N GLU A 84 -29.16 -23.60 19.51
CA GLU A 84 -29.09 -23.45 18.06
C GLU A 84 -28.82 -21.99 17.64
N ALA A 85 -29.50 -21.03 18.30
CA ALA A 85 -29.31 -19.63 17.98
C ALA A 85 -27.90 -19.12 18.36
N ALA A 86 -27.35 -19.57 19.49
CA ALA A 86 -25.99 -19.27 19.90
C ALA A 86 -24.97 -19.94 18.96
N ARG A 87 -25.23 -21.17 18.55
CA ARG A 87 -24.43 -21.93 17.58
C ARG A 87 -24.33 -21.19 16.26
N MET A 88 -25.46 -20.72 15.69
CA MET A 88 -25.48 -19.95 14.44
C MET A 88 -24.68 -18.66 14.57
N ARG A 89 -24.87 -17.88 15.62
CA ARG A 89 -24.08 -16.65 15.85
C ARG A 89 -22.57 -16.90 15.88
N ARG A 90 -22.12 -18.04 16.44
CA ARG A 90 -20.70 -18.41 16.48
C ARG A 90 -20.17 -18.85 15.12
N LEU A 91 -21.01 -19.55 14.33
CA LEU A 91 -20.66 -19.89 12.95
C LEU A 91 -20.52 -18.63 12.09
N ASP A 92 -21.46 -17.69 12.21
CA ASP A 92 -21.39 -16.40 11.49
C ASP A 92 -20.11 -15.62 11.88
N ALA A 93 -19.79 -15.56 13.19
CA ALA A 93 -18.55 -14.94 13.65
C ALA A 93 -17.29 -15.66 13.15
N ALA A 94 -17.32 -16.98 12.96
CA ALA A 94 -16.21 -17.71 12.39
C ALA A 94 -16.03 -17.40 10.90
N VAL A 95 -17.14 -17.31 10.14
CA VAL A 95 -17.13 -16.90 8.73
C VAL A 95 -16.56 -15.50 8.58
N GLU A 96 -17.02 -14.53 9.38
CA GLU A 96 -16.48 -13.16 9.38
C GLU A 96 -14.96 -13.12 9.59
N ARG A 97 -14.42 -13.97 10.48
CA ARG A 97 -12.96 -14.05 10.68
C ARG A 97 -12.21 -14.68 9.50
N LEU A 98 -12.85 -15.60 8.77
CA LEU A 98 -12.27 -16.16 7.55
C LEU A 98 -12.29 -15.14 6.40
N ASP A 99 -13.34 -14.35 6.27
CA ASP A 99 -13.44 -13.26 5.29
C ASP A 99 -12.38 -12.18 5.57
N ASP A 100 -12.16 -11.81 6.85
CA ASP A 100 -11.06 -10.94 7.26
C ASP A 100 -9.70 -11.49 6.77
N MET A 101 -9.47 -12.81 6.90
CA MET A 101 -8.22 -13.45 6.48
C MET A 101 -8.07 -13.47 4.95
N GLU A 102 -9.15 -13.76 4.21
CA GLU A 102 -9.16 -13.70 2.75
C GLU A 102 -8.77 -12.29 2.26
N GLY A 103 -9.37 -11.25 2.85
CA GLY A 103 -9.03 -9.86 2.56
C GLY A 103 -7.55 -9.52 2.81
N LEU A 104 -6.92 -10.09 3.86
CA LEU A 104 -5.48 -9.92 4.12
C LEU A 104 -4.61 -10.58 3.04
N VAL A 105 -4.99 -11.78 2.61
CA VAL A 105 -4.28 -12.51 1.53
C VAL A 105 -4.40 -11.77 0.21
N ASP A 106 -5.58 -11.28 -0.13
CA ASP A 106 -5.81 -10.48 -1.34
C ASP A 106 -5.01 -9.17 -1.35
N GLN A 107 -4.89 -8.53 -0.20
CA GLN A 107 -4.04 -7.34 -0.04
C GLN A 107 -2.56 -7.67 -0.23
N LEU A 108 -2.09 -8.83 0.24
CA LEU A 108 -0.72 -9.29 0.01
C LEU A 108 -0.45 -9.53 -1.48
N PHE A 109 -1.35 -10.24 -2.17
CA PHE A 109 -1.19 -10.48 -3.61
C PHE A 109 -1.21 -9.17 -4.40
N ALA A 110 -2.13 -8.26 -4.07
CA ALA A 110 -2.18 -6.94 -4.69
C ALA A 110 -0.89 -6.14 -4.44
N TYR A 111 -0.35 -6.23 -3.22
CA TYR A 111 0.92 -5.61 -2.86
C TYR A 111 2.10 -6.21 -3.63
N ALA A 112 2.22 -7.54 -3.65
CA ALA A 112 3.28 -8.23 -4.40
C ALA A 112 3.26 -7.84 -5.88
N ARG A 113 2.06 -7.78 -6.46
CA ARG A 113 1.85 -7.41 -7.85
C ARG A 113 2.17 -5.92 -8.12
N ALA A 114 1.76 -5.01 -7.23
CA ALA A 114 2.04 -3.56 -7.39
C ALA A 114 3.54 -3.21 -7.31
N ASN A 115 4.35 -4.09 -6.71
CA ASN A 115 5.80 -3.93 -6.58
C ASN A 115 6.60 -4.86 -7.53
N ASP A 116 5.92 -5.55 -8.42
CA ASP A 116 6.57 -6.38 -9.43
C ASP A 116 7.21 -5.48 -10.49
N PRO A 117 8.53 -5.54 -10.72
CA PRO A 117 9.19 -4.77 -11.79
C PRO A 117 8.67 -5.11 -13.19
N ASP A 118 8.13 -6.32 -13.37
CA ASP A 118 7.58 -6.81 -14.63
C ASP A 118 6.06 -6.59 -14.74
N LEU A 119 5.47 -5.74 -13.86
CA LEU A 119 4.05 -5.40 -13.91
C LEU A 119 3.70 -4.73 -15.25
N GLU A 120 3.02 -5.45 -16.11
CA GLU A 120 2.45 -4.90 -17.34
C GLU A 120 1.12 -4.18 -17.03
N LEU A 121 1.14 -2.84 -17.14
CA LEU A 121 -0.05 -1.99 -17.03
C LEU A 121 -0.55 -1.62 -18.41
N HIS A 122 -1.85 -1.73 -18.64
CA HIS A 122 -2.49 -1.31 -19.87
C HIS A 122 -3.02 0.11 -19.76
N LEU A 123 -2.09 1.09 -19.85
CA LEU A 123 -2.45 2.50 -19.72
C LEU A 123 -3.32 2.92 -20.91
N ARG A 124 -4.45 3.55 -20.58
CA ARG A 124 -5.40 4.14 -21.55
C ARG A 124 -6.03 5.39 -20.94
N SER A 125 -6.67 6.20 -21.76
CA SER A 125 -7.43 7.37 -21.30
C SER A 125 -8.71 6.91 -20.58
N VAL A 126 -8.70 6.90 -19.24
CA VAL A 126 -9.77 6.41 -18.36
C VAL A 126 -10.51 7.59 -17.75
N ALA A 127 -11.84 7.59 -17.81
CA ALA A 127 -12.67 8.57 -17.11
C ALA A 127 -12.66 8.32 -15.60
N VAL A 128 -12.23 9.30 -14.82
CA VAL A 128 -11.94 9.15 -13.37
C VAL A 128 -13.23 9.00 -12.56
N LEU A 129 -14.21 9.87 -12.79
CA LEU A 129 -15.45 9.89 -12.00
C LEU A 129 -16.27 8.60 -12.12
N PRO A 130 -16.46 7.99 -13.31
CA PRO A 130 -17.18 6.71 -13.42
C PRO A 130 -16.53 5.58 -12.63
N VAL A 131 -15.19 5.48 -12.60
CA VAL A 131 -14.47 4.46 -11.81
C VAL A 131 -14.72 4.70 -10.33
N LEU A 132 -14.59 5.94 -9.85
CA LEU A 132 -14.86 6.28 -8.45
C LEU A 132 -16.32 5.99 -8.07
N ALA A 133 -17.28 6.35 -8.94
CA ALA A 133 -18.70 6.11 -8.70
C ALA A 133 -19.01 4.60 -8.60
N GLY A 134 -18.35 3.77 -9.39
CA GLY A 134 -18.44 2.30 -9.28
C GLY A 134 -18.00 1.79 -7.91
N VAL A 135 -16.85 2.27 -7.41
CA VAL A 135 -16.33 1.92 -6.09
C VAL A 135 -17.27 2.38 -4.98
N LEU A 136 -17.73 3.63 -5.02
CA LEU A 136 -18.66 4.15 -4.01
C LEU A 136 -19.98 3.38 -3.99
N THR A 137 -20.50 2.97 -5.17
CA THR A 137 -21.70 2.14 -5.29
C THR A 137 -21.48 0.76 -4.64
N GLY A 138 -20.30 0.14 -4.84
CA GLY A 138 -19.94 -1.12 -4.19
C GLY A 138 -19.90 -1.03 -2.66
N HIS A 139 -19.49 0.12 -2.13
CA HIS A 139 -19.44 0.38 -0.69
C HIS A 139 -20.72 1.00 -0.10
N PHE A 140 -21.76 1.20 -0.91
CA PHE A 140 -23.01 1.83 -0.45
C PHE A 140 -23.61 1.15 0.80
N PRO A 141 -23.70 -0.19 0.91
CA PRO A 141 -24.25 -0.83 2.11
C PRO A 141 -23.47 -0.48 3.39
N ALA A 142 -22.14 -0.33 3.29
CA ALA A 142 -21.30 0.01 4.44
C ALA A 142 -21.45 1.49 4.86
N PHE A 143 -21.69 2.39 3.91
CA PHE A 143 -22.03 3.77 4.18
C PHE A 143 -23.42 3.91 4.81
N ASP A 144 -24.41 3.21 4.25
CA ASP A 144 -25.79 3.21 4.72
C ASP A 144 -25.92 2.72 6.17
N GLN A 145 -25.24 1.62 6.51
CA GLN A 145 -25.18 1.09 7.89
C GLN A 145 -24.66 2.13 8.90
N ARG A 146 -23.81 3.07 8.48
CA ARG A 146 -23.26 4.11 9.32
C ARG A 146 -24.08 5.40 9.29
N GLY A 147 -25.10 5.48 8.43
CA GLY A 147 -25.85 6.70 8.15
C GLY A 147 -24.96 7.77 7.50
N TRP A 148 -23.96 7.38 6.73
CA TRP A 148 -23.03 8.30 6.07
C TRP A 148 -23.41 8.49 4.61
N GLU A 149 -23.45 9.75 4.20
CA GLU A 149 -23.62 10.16 2.80
C GLU A 149 -22.30 10.80 2.34
N PRO A 150 -21.47 10.11 1.52
CA PRO A 150 -20.22 10.65 1.02
C PRO A 150 -20.47 11.88 0.15
N GLU A 151 -19.78 12.99 0.43
CA GLU A 151 -19.84 14.18 -0.39
C GLU A 151 -18.83 14.08 -1.53
N VAL A 152 -19.33 14.08 -2.80
CA VAL A 152 -18.48 14.01 -4.01
C VAL A 152 -18.62 15.30 -4.80
N ARG A 153 -17.51 16.01 -5.04
CA ARG A 153 -17.44 17.23 -5.82
C ARG A 153 -16.33 17.16 -6.86
N PHE A 154 -16.69 17.20 -8.11
CA PHE A 154 -15.76 17.25 -9.24
C PHE A 154 -15.89 18.60 -9.93
N GLU A 155 -14.72 19.27 -10.11
CA GLU A 155 -14.61 20.49 -10.92
C GLU A 155 -14.81 20.15 -12.40
N ASP A 156 -14.29 18.99 -12.86
CA ASP A 156 -14.45 18.45 -14.21
C ASP A 156 -14.90 16.99 -14.15
N GLU A 157 -16.20 16.76 -14.35
CA GLU A 157 -16.79 15.42 -14.38
C GLU A 157 -16.31 14.57 -15.58
N ALA A 158 -15.81 15.20 -16.65
CA ALA A 158 -15.27 14.55 -17.82
C ALA A 158 -13.76 14.26 -17.73
N LEU A 159 -13.13 14.58 -16.59
CA LEU A 159 -11.70 14.39 -16.38
C LEU A 159 -11.27 12.94 -16.69
N LYS A 160 -10.22 12.84 -17.52
CA LYS A 160 -9.57 11.57 -17.85
C LYS A 160 -8.13 11.57 -17.37
N ALA A 161 -7.65 10.39 -17.03
CA ALA A 161 -6.25 10.15 -16.70
C ALA A 161 -5.70 8.99 -17.55
N ASP A 162 -4.40 9.04 -17.84
CA ASP A 162 -3.70 7.91 -18.43
C ASP A 162 -3.47 6.85 -17.35
N ALA A 163 -4.32 5.82 -17.37
CA ALA A 163 -4.38 4.83 -16.29
C ALA A 163 -4.71 3.42 -16.82
N ASP A 164 -4.30 2.41 -16.08
CA ASP A 164 -4.94 1.10 -16.10
C ASP A 164 -6.19 1.17 -15.22
N GLU A 165 -7.36 0.89 -15.82
CA GLU A 165 -8.64 1.04 -15.14
C GLU A 165 -8.77 0.13 -13.90
N ALA A 166 -8.25 -1.10 -13.98
CA ALA A 166 -8.28 -2.02 -12.85
C ALA A 166 -7.36 -1.55 -11.71
N ALA A 167 -6.19 -1.00 -12.05
CA ALA A 167 -5.28 -0.41 -11.08
C ALA A 167 -5.87 0.85 -10.43
N LEU A 168 -6.50 1.73 -11.23
CA LEU A 168 -7.18 2.92 -10.70
C LEU A 168 -8.36 2.56 -9.79
N ASN A 169 -9.16 1.57 -10.19
CA ASN A 169 -10.23 1.03 -9.35
C ASN A 169 -9.68 0.53 -8.01
N ARG A 170 -8.55 -0.21 -8.03
CA ARG A 170 -7.93 -0.74 -6.81
C ARG A 170 -7.38 0.37 -5.91
N ILE A 171 -6.86 1.46 -6.47
CA ILE A 171 -6.47 2.64 -5.69
C ILE A 171 -7.69 3.20 -4.96
N PHE A 172 -8.79 3.42 -5.66
CA PHE A 172 -10.01 3.97 -5.05
C PHE A 172 -10.62 3.03 -4.00
N GLU A 173 -10.64 1.72 -4.24
CA GLU A 173 -11.05 0.72 -3.25
C GLU A 173 -10.25 0.83 -1.95
N ASN A 174 -8.92 0.97 -2.05
CA ASN A 174 -8.07 1.13 -0.88
C ASN A 174 -8.33 2.46 -0.15
N LEU A 175 -8.54 3.56 -0.88
CA LEU A 175 -8.80 4.87 -0.30
C LEU A 175 -10.19 4.94 0.36
N VAL A 176 -11.23 4.46 -0.31
CA VAL A 176 -12.60 4.41 0.22
C VAL A 176 -12.68 3.45 1.41
N GLY A 177 -12.08 2.28 1.30
CA GLY A 177 -11.99 1.32 2.40
C GLY A 177 -11.24 1.88 3.62
N ASN A 178 -10.20 2.69 3.40
CA ASN A 178 -9.49 3.38 4.47
C ASN A 178 -10.38 4.43 5.18
N MET A 179 -11.10 5.25 4.41
CA MET A 179 -12.04 6.22 4.96
C MET A 179 -13.16 5.55 5.77
N LEU A 180 -13.72 4.44 5.27
CA LEU A 180 -14.71 3.66 6.00
C LEU A 180 -14.17 3.06 7.30
N ARG A 181 -12.93 2.58 7.28
CA ARG A 181 -12.35 1.88 8.45
C ARG A 181 -11.91 2.85 9.54
N HIS A 182 -11.37 3.99 9.17
CA HIS A 182 -10.70 4.92 10.10
C HIS A 182 -11.42 6.26 10.25
N GLY A 183 -12.41 6.54 9.43
CA GLY A 183 -13.22 7.75 9.53
C GLY A 183 -14.18 7.71 10.72
N SER A 184 -14.47 8.89 11.28
CA SER A 184 -15.46 9.12 12.33
C SER A 184 -16.70 9.87 11.84
N ALA A 185 -16.69 10.35 10.59
CA ALA A 185 -17.82 11.04 9.94
C ALA A 185 -17.86 10.71 8.44
N ALA A 186 -18.95 11.11 7.77
CA ALA A 186 -19.10 10.95 6.32
C ALA A 186 -17.92 11.58 5.58
N PRO A 187 -17.27 10.83 4.65
CA PRO A 187 -16.09 11.31 3.95
C PRO A 187 -16.46 12.31 2.85
N ARG A 188 -15.46 13.12 2.46
CA ARG A 188 -15.56 14.03 1.33
C ARG A 188 -14.51 13.68 0.30
N ILE A 189 -14.91 13.67 -0.98
CA ILE A 189 -14.03 13.43 -2.13
C ILE A 189 -14.16 14.63 -3.07
N GLU A 190 -13.05 15.33 -3.29
CA GLU A 190 -13.04 16.52 -4.15
C GLU A 190 -12.00 16.34 -5.26
N GLN A 191 -12.36 16.73 -6.48
CA GLN A 191 -11.41 16.81 -7.60
C GLN A 191 -11.24 18.27 -7.99
N ARG A 192 -9.97 18.72 -8.07
CA ARG A 192 -9.58 20.04 -8.58
C ARG A 192 -8.38 19.92 -9.49
N GLY A 193 -8.48 20.42 -10.70
CA GLY A 193 -7.46 20.24 -11.72
C GLY A 193 -7.15 18.77 -11.91
N ARG A 194 -5.91 18.33 -11.63
CA ARG A 194 -5.51 16.92 -11.74
C ARG A 194 -5.32 16.21 -10.40
N VAL A 195 -5.92 16.72 -9.35
CA VAL A 195 -5.82 16.14 -8.01
C VAL A 195 -7.19 15.67 -7.53
N VAL A 196 -7.26 14.42 -7.09
CA VAL A 196 -8.43 13.88 -6.37
C VAL A 196 -8.04 13.76 -4.90
N THR A 197 -8.76 14.49 -4.05
CA THR A 197 -8.54 14.55 -2.60
C THR A 197 -9.60 13.74 -1.88
N PHE A 198 -9.19 12.78 -1.08
CA PHE A 198 -10.01 11.96 -0.21
C PHE A 198 -9.84 12.47 1.23
N SER A 199 -10.91 12.96 1.85
CA SER A 199 -10.87 13.57 3.16
C SER A 199 -11.83 12.88 4.13
N ASN A 200 -11.34 12.56 5.33
CA ASN A 200 -12.16 12.04 6.42
C ASN A 200 -11.72 12.60 7.77
N GLU A 201 -12.64 12.70 8.71
CA GLU A 201 -12.31 12.98 10.10
C GLU A 201 -11.83 11.73 10.80
N VAL A 202 -10.87 11.89 11.73
CA VAL A 202 -10.31 10.82 12.55
C VAL A 202 -10.49 11.14 14.03
N ASP A 203 -10.69 10.11 14.86
CA ASP A 203 -10.92 10.28 16.29
C ASP A 203 -9.66 10.63 17.06
N ASP A 204 -8.54 9.98 16.73
CA ASP A 204 -7.24 10.22 17.37
C ASP A 204 -6.19 10.64 16.32
N PRO A 205 -6.06 11.95 16.05
CA PRO A 205 -5.07 12.45 15.11
C PRO A 205 -3.64 12.38 15.65
N ALA A 206 -3.44 12.34 16.97
CA ALA A 206 -2.11 12.44 17.59
C ALA A 206 -1.25 11.19 17.32
N GLY A 207 -1.88 10.03 17.10
CA GLY A 207 -1.19 8.79 16.76
C GLY A 207 -0.82 8.63 15.29
N ILE A 208 -1.16 9.60 14.42
CA ILE A 208 -0.96 9.50 12.97
C ILE A 208 0.35 10.17 12.57
N GLU A 209 1.34 9.37 12.15
CA GLU A 209 2.57 9.84 11.51
C GLU A 209 2.33 9.94 10.00
N VAL A 210 1.99 11.16 9.52
CA VAL A 210 1.58 11.40 8.12
C VAL A 210 2.62 10.94 7.11
N ASP A 211 3.90 11.16 7.39
CA ASP A 211 5.01 10.77 6.53
C ASP A 211 5.13 9.25 6.35
N ARG A 212 4.52 8.47 7.25
CA ARG A 212 4.54 7.01 7.23
C ARG A 212 3.25 6.36 6.78
N LEU A 213 2.23 7.13 6.42
CA LEU A 213 0.93 6.60 6.03
C LEU A 213 0.99 5.64 4.83
N PHE A 214 1.97 5.81 3.96
CA PHE A 214 2.21 4.96 2.79
C PHE A 214 3.24 3.86 3.06
N ASP A 215 3.82 3.82 4.28
CA ASP A 215 4.70 2.73 4.67
C ASP A 215 3.90 1.44 4.82
N ARG A 216 4.53 0.34 4.47
CA ARG A 216 3.95 -1.00 4.61
C ARG A 216 3.69 -1.33 6.07
N PHE A 217 2.53 -1.93 6.37
CA PHE A 217 2.16 -2.35 7.72
C PHE A 217 2.14 -1.21 8.75
N TYR A 218 2.21 0.05 8.28
CA TYR A 218 2.02 1.17 9.17
C TYR A 218 0.58 1.19 9.70
N ARG A 219 0.45 1.32 10.99
CA ARG A 219 -0.82 1.46 11.72
C ARG A 219 -0.61 2.50 12.82
N ALA A 220 -1.47 3.49 12.89
CA ALA A 220 -1.50 4.41 14.02
C ALA A 220 -1.82 3.64 15.31
N ASP A 221 -1.27 4.07 16.44
CA ASP A 221 -1.36 3.34 17.72
C ASP A 221 -2.81 3.04 18.14
N ALA A 222 -3.72 3.98 17.96
CA ALA A 222 -5.15 3.80 18.26
C ALA A 222 -5.84 2.75 17.39
N SER A 223 -5.33 2.45 16.19
CA SER A 223 -5.91 1.49 15.24
C SER A 223 -5.37 0.06 15.40
N ARG A 224 -4.44 -0.19 16.33
CA ARG A 224 -3.85 -1.53 16.52
C ARG A 224 -4.88 -2.60 16.89
N SER A 225 -6.00 -2.22 17.45
CA SER A 225 -7.14 -3.10 17.76
C SER A 225 -8.14 -3.24 16.62
N ALA A 226 -8.10 -2.34 15.60
CA ALA A 226 -8.97 -2.43 14.44
C ALA A 226 -8.42 -3.42 13.40
N SER A 227 -9.29 -4.16 12.72
CA SER A 227 -8.92 -5.06 11.62
C SER A 227 -8.30 -4.26 10.47
N GLY A 228 -7.12 -4.67 10.00
CA GLY A 228 -6.47 -4.09 8.84
C GLY A 228 -4.98 -4.39 8.80
N SER A 229 -4.46 -4.73 7.61
CA SER A 229 -3.05 -5.12 7.41
C SER A 229 -2.06 -3.96 7.38
N GLY A 230 -2.52 -2.71 7.26
CA GLY A 230 -1.65 -1.57 6.97
C GLY A 230 -1.04 -1.60 5.55
N LEU A 231 -1.57 -2.43 4.65
CA LEU A 231 -1.08 -2.55 3.26
C LEU A 231 -1.87 -1.69 2.27
N GLY A 232 -3.12 -1.32 2.58
CA GLY A 232 -4.01 -0.68 1.61
C GLY A 232 -3.46 0.60 1.00
N LEU A 233 -2.97 1.53 1.82
CA LEU A 233 -2.37 2.78 1.33
C LEU A 233 -1.03 2.54 0.63
N ALA A 234 -0.22 1.58 1.08
CA ALA A 234 1.02 1.20 0.42
C ALA A 234 0.77 0.60 -0.98
N VAL A 235 -0.27 -0.25 -1.13
CA VAL A 235 -0.71 -0.78 -2.44
C VAL A 235 -1.19 0.36 -3.35
N ALA A 236 -2.01 1.27 -2.83
CA ALA A 236 -2.50 2.41 -3.60
C ALA A 236 -1.34 3.30 -4.09
N ALA A 237 -0.38 3.61 -3.23
CA ALA A 237 0.80 4.41 -3.59
C ALA A 237 1.69 3.68 -4.62
N GLY A 238 1.91 2.37 -4.48
CA GLY A 238 2.68 1.57 -5.44
C GLY A 238 2.04 1.55 -6.83
N LEU A 239 0.72 1.32 -6.91
CA LEU A 239 -0.02 1.35 -8.18
C LEU A 239 -0.04 2.76 -8.79
N ALA A 240 -0.19 3.81 -7.98
CA ALA A 240 -0.12 5.18 -8.44
C ALA A 240 1.26 5.48 -9.06
N GLN A 241 2.33 5.11 -8.36
CA GLN A 241 3.71 5.29 -8.85
C GLN A 241 3.96 4.52 -10.16
N ALA A 242 3.46 3.29 -10.28
CA ALA A 242 3.59 2.48 -11.50
C ALA A 242 2.87 3.13 -12.71
N MET A 243 1.85 3.96 -12.47
CA MET A 243 1.13 4.76 -13.47
C MET A 243 1.68 6.20 -13.59
N SER A 244 2.88 6.51 -13.08
CA SER A 244 3.46 7.86 -13.05
C SER A 244 2.58 8.90 -12.35
N MET A 245 1.73 8.44 -11.44
CA MET A 245 0.94 9.25 -10.53
C MET A 245 1.66 9.39 -9.18
N ARG A 246 1.26 10.36 -8.37
CA ARG A 246 1.83 10.57 -7.03
C ARG A 246 0.73 10.64 -5.99
N MET A 247 1.01 10.12 -4.81
CA MET A 247 0.17 10.29 -3.64
C MET A 247 0.91 11.06 -2.55
N ASP A 248 0.18 11.89 -1.84
CA ASP A 248 0.62 12.52 -0.58
C ASP A 248 -0.55 12.60 0.41
N ALA A 249 -0.22 12.88 1.66
CA ALA A 249 -1.21 13.02 2.69
C ALA A 249 -0.93 14.26 3.57
N GLN A 250 -1.98 14.79 4.18
CA GLN A 250 -1.93 15.90 5.10
C GLN A 250 -2.93 15.70 6.23
N LEU A 251 -2.55 16.08 7.43
CA LEU A 251 -3.42 16.06 8.59
C LEU A 251 -3.61 17.50 9.08
N ASP A 252 -4.84 17.96 9.07
CA ASP A 252 -5.22 19.31 9.51
C ASP A 252 -6.26 19.19 10.63
N GLY A 253 -5.81 19.41 11.86
CA GLY A 253 -6.62 19.14 13.04
C GLY A 253 -7.02 17.66 13.11
N ARG A 254 -8.31 17.39 12.89
CA ARG A 254 -8.87 16.03 12.86
C ARG A 254 -9.13 15.52 11.43
N THR A 255 -8.86 16.32 10.42
CA THR A 255 -9.14 15.95 9.03
C THR A 255 -7.89 15.38 8.38
N LEU A 256 -7.91 14.10 8.07
CA LEU A 256 -6.91 13.46 7.23
C LEU A 256 -7.31 13.62 5.76
N ARG A 257 -6.39 14.16 4.94
CA ARG A 257 -6.53 14.29 3.50
C ARG A 257 -5.49 13.43 2.81
N VAL A 258 -5.92 12.60 1.88
CA VAL A 258 -5.04 11.84 0.99
C VAL A 258 -5.26 12.33 -0.42
N ASN A 259 -4.22 12.79 -1.08
CA ASN A 259 -4.25 13.36 -2.42
C ASN A 259 -3.70 12.34 -3.42
N LEU A 260 -4.43 12.11 -4.51
CA LEU A 260 -3.96 11.40 -5.69
C LEU A 260 -3.76 12.41 -6.84
N HIS A 261 -2.50 12.60 -7.25
CA HIS A 261 -2.12 13.44 -8.38
C HIS A 261 -2.10 12.58 -9.64
N LEU A 262 -3.05 12.81 -10.51
CA LEU A 262 -3.24 12.05 -11.75
C LEU A 262 -2.17 12.40 -12.80
N ALA A 263 -1.69 11.42 -13.53
CA ALA A 263 -0.84 11.62 -14.71
C ALA A 263 -1.61 12.35 -15.81
N GLY A 264 -0.90 13.21 -16.54
CA GLY A 264 -1.47 14.09 -17.57
C GLY A 264 -1.47 13.49 -18.95
#